data_55dfbb8179929d73b937bef09874014f
#
_entry.id   55dfbb8179929d73b937bef09874014f
#
_cell.length_a   1.000
_cell.length_b   1.000
_cell.length_c   1.000
_cell.angle_alpha   90.00
_cell.angle_beta   90.00
_cell.angle_gamma   90.00
#
_symmetry.space_group_name_H-M   'P 1'
#
loop_
_entity.id
_entity.type
_entity.pdbx_description
1 polymer ?
#
loop_
_entity_poly.entity_id
_entity_poly.type
_entity_poly.pdbx_seq_one_letter_code
_entity_poly.pdbx_strand_id
1 'polypeptide(L)'
;LTLERAELASEKGKGIKKDFKHNDFSNTTIIDILNEETAEKLGKAVGRYITIEIPELTFLSSDLPKIVETVKESLDLLLPHKNGLVLVAGVGNSDITADALGPFVASKILSTRHLSEDLQRSIGFSEPLRPVSAISTGVLGQTGLESSEYIKCIVNEINPCCVITIDALASRSVKRLGTTIQMSDTGIAPGSGINNKR
;
A
#
# COMPACT_ATOMS: atom_id res chain seq x y z
N LEU A 1 -1.30 4.26 -15.33
CA LEU A 1 -2.56 3.71 -15.91
C LEU A 1 -3.81 4.22 -15.19
N THR A 2 -3.82 4.32 -13.88
CA THR A 2 -5.00 4.81 -13.12
C THR A 2 -5.18 6.31 -13.28
N LEU A 3 -4.09 7.08 -13.23
CA LEU A 3 -4.09 8.53 -13.47
C LEU A 3 -4.52 8.88 -14.91
N GLU A 4 -3.91 8.26 -15.91
CA GLU A 4 -4.21 8.53 -17.33
C GLU A 4 -5.65 8.17 -17.69
N ARG A 5 -6.20 7.07 -17.14
CA ARG A 5 -7.61 6.71 -17.37
C ARG A 5 -8.57 7.60 -16.58
N ALA A 6 -8.21 8.03 -15.38
CA ALA A 6 -9.03 8.95 -14.59
C ALA A 6 -9.00 10.37 -15.16
N GLU A 7 -7.92 10.81 -15.80
CA GLU A 7 -7.85 12.08 -16.52
C GLU A 7 -8.81 12.11 -17.71
N LEU A 8 -8.85 11.02 -18.48
CA LEU A 8 -9.79 10.88 -19.60
C LEU A 8 -11.27 10.78 -19.16
N ALA A 9 -11.53 10.27 -17.95
CA ALA A 9 -12.88 10.12 -17.42
C ALA A 9 -13.36 11.34 -16.63
N SER A 10 -12.46 12.14 -16.04
CA SER A 10 -12.82 13.34 -15.26
C SER A 10 -13.46 14.44 -16.11
N GLU A 11 -13.24 14.43 -17.43
CA GLU A 11 -13.90 15.36 -18.35
C GLU A 11 -15.41 15.09 -18.58
N LYS A 12 -15.94 13.95 -18.11
CA LYS A 12 -17.31 13.50 -18.49
C LYS A 12 -18.21 12.93 -17.37
N GLY A 13 -17.86 12.95 -16.07
CA GLY A 13 -18.71 12.16 -15.18
C GLY A 13 -18.82 12.54 -13.70
N LYS A 14 -20.06 12.50 -13.21
CA LYS A 14 -20.48 12.70 -11.80
C LYS A 14 -19.96 11.66 -10.80
N GLY A 15 -19.13 10.69 -11.20
CA GLY A 15 -18.71 9.55 -10.37
C GLY A 15 -17.25 9.56 -9.90
N ILE A 16 -16.50 10.65 -10.19
CA ILE A 16 -15.10 10.78 -9.78
C ILE A 16 -14.92 12.09 -9.02
N LYS A 17 -14.25 12.01 -7.87
CA LYS A 17 -13.69 13.18 -7.20
C LYS A 17 -12.18 13.12 -7.32
N LYS A 18 -11.55 14.19 -7.76
CA LYS A 18 -10.09 14.31 -7.87
C LYS A 18 -9.62 15.45 -6.98
N ASP A 19 -8.60 15.18 -6.21
CA ASP A 19 -7.87 16.16 -5.41
C ASP A 19 -6.38 16.09 -5.74
N PHE A 20 -5.70 17.22 -5.69
CA PHE A 20 -4.30 17.30 -6.07
C PHE A 20 -3.54 18.21 -5.10
N LYS A 21 -2.48 17.65 -4.52
CA LYS A 21 -1.55 18.38 -3.65
C LYS A 21 -0.18 18.41 -4.31
N HIS A 22 0.33 19.60 -4.55
CA HIS A 22 1.68 19.82 -5.07
C HIS A 22 2.55 20.49 -4.02
N ASN A 23 3.77 20.01 -3.85
CA ASN A 23 4.81 20.66 -3.07
C ASN A 23 6.17 20.45 -3.75
N ASP A 24 7.22 21.08 -3.21
CA ASP A 24 8.56 21.08 -3.83
C ASP A 24 9.22 19.68 -3.90
N PHE A 25 8.73 18.70 -3.12
CA PHE A 25 9.33 17.37 -3.01
C PHE A 25 8.41 16.23 -3.44
N SER A 26 7.12 16.49 -3.68
CA SER A 26 6.19 15.44 -4.17
C SER A 26 4.95 16.01 -4.82
N ASN A 27 4.34 15.21 -5.70
CA ASN A 27 3.01 15.41 -6.25
C ASN A 27 2.09 14.31 -5.75
N THR A 28 1.04 14.65 -5.02
CA THR A 28 0.06 13.69 -4.53
C THR A 28 -1.26 13.88 -5.25
N THR A 29 -1.73 12.83 -5.92
CA THR A 29 -3.04 12.80 -6.58
C THR A 29 -3.94 11.82 -5.83
N ILE A 30 -5.11 12.29 -5.41
CA ILE A 30 -6.15 11.49 -4.76
C ILE A 30 -7.32 11.38 -5.71
N ILE A 31 -7.79 10.17 -5.98
CA ILE A 31 -8.94 9.88 -6.84
C ILE A 31 -9.91 9.02 -6.07
N ASP A 32 -11.12 9.54 -5.83
CA ASP A 32 -12.23 8.78 -5.27
C ASP A 32 -13.17 8.34 -6.42
N ILE A 33 -13.34 7.04 -6.60
CA ILE A 33 -14.34 6.45 -7.49
C ILE A 33 -15.58 6.19 -6.65
N LEU A 34 -16.69 6.87 -6.97
CA LEU A 34 -17.83 6.99 -6.09
C LEU A 34 -19.00 6.03 -6.42
N ASN A 35 -19.01 5.43 -7.62
CA ASN A 35 -20.08 4.54 -8.04
C ASN A 35 -19.62 3.44 -8.99
N GLU A 36 -20.41 2.38 -9.07
CA GLU A 36 -20.12 1.17 -9.85
C GLU A 36 -20.04 1.44 -11.36
N GLU A 37 -20.91 2.31 -11.90
CA GLU A 37 -20.90 2.66 -13.34
C GLU A 37 -19.54 3.22 -13.76
N THR A 38 -18.98 4.09 -12.95
CA THR A 38 -17.66 4.69 -13.18
C THR A 38 -16.54 3.69 -12.94
N ALA A 39 -16.69 2.85 -11.93
CA ALA A 39 -15.76 1.78 -11.60
C ALA A 39 -15.60 0.79 -12.77
N GLU A 40 -16.69 0.33 -13.35
CA GLU A 40 -16.70 -0.54 -14.53
C GLU A 40 -16.03 0.10 -15.74
N LYS A 41 -16.37 1.39 -16.05
CA LYS A 41 -15.75 2.13 -17.16
C LYS A 41 -14.23 2.27 -17.03
N LEU A 42 -13.74 2.37 -15.79
CA LEU A 42 -12.31 2.50 -15.49
C LEU A 42 -11.62 1.13 -15.34
N GLY A 43 -12.36 0.04 -15.19
CA GLY A 43 -11.83 -1.27 -14.83
C GLY A 43 -11.17 -1.26 -13.45
N LYS A 44 -11.78 -0.57 -12.48
CA LYS A 44 -11.33 -0.40 -11.11
C LYS A 44 -12.50 -0.63 -10.15
N ALA A 45 -12.23 -0.88 -8.88
CA ALA A 45 -13.27 -0.94 -7.86
C ALA A 45 -13.66 0.48 -7.38
N VAL A 46 -14.86 0.60 -6.80
CA VAL A 46 -15.26 1.79 -6.04
C VAL A 46 -14.33 1.92 -4.83
N GLY A 47 -13.81 3.12 -4.58
CA GLY A 47 -12.87 3.38 -3.47
C GLY A 47 -11.89 4.50 -3.76
N ARG A 48 -10.94 4.68 -2.87
CA ARG A 48 -9.92 5.72 -2.91
C ARG A 48 -8.60 5.20 -3.44
N TYR A 49 -8.02 5.96 -4.35
CA TYR A 49 -6.70 5.71 -4.95
C TYR A 49 -5.82 6.93 -4.76
N ILE A 50 -4.66 6.74 -4.14
CA ILE A 50 -3.67 7.79 -3.89
C ILE A 50 -2.41 7.45 -4.66
N THR A 51 -1.89 8.40 -5.42
CA THR A 51 -0.60 8.29 -6.11
C THR A 51 0.29 9.41 -5.64
N ILE A 52 1.46 9.07 -5.12
CA ILE A 52 2.52 10.00 -4.73
C ILE A 52 3.65 9.84 -5.73
N GLU A 53 3.96 10.91 -6.49
CA GLU A 53 5.10 10.97 -7.39
C GLU A 53 6.20 11.80 -6.74
N ILE A 54 7.39 11.23 -6.62
CA ILE A 54 8.55 11.81 -5.93
C ILE A 54 9.64 12.04 -6.98
N PRO A 55 10.20 13.25 -7.12
CA PRO A 55 11.33 13.48 -8.03
C PRO A 55 12.51 12.54 -7.72
N GLU A 56 13.14 12.01 -8.76
CA GLU A 56 14.19 10.98 -8.66
C GLU A 56 15.33 11.35 -7.69
N LEU A 57 15.75 12.61 -7.70
CA LEU A 57 16.83 13.10 -6.85
C LEU A 57 16.45 13.33 -5.38
N THR A 58 15.16 13.32 -5.05
CA THR A 58 14.67 13.64 -3.72
C THR A 58 15.02 12.55 -2.69
N PHE A 59 15.20 11.30 -3.11
CA PHE A 59 15.62 10.21 -2.22
C PHE A 59 17.01 10.40 -1.59
N LEU A 60 17.84 11.24 -2.19
CA LEU A 60 19.17 11.58 -1.69
C LEU A 60 19.19 12.89 -0.91
N SER A 61 18.06 13.54 -0.70
CA SER A 61 17.95 14.90 -0.18
C SER A 61 17.53 14.94 1.30
N SER A 62 17.67 16.14 1.90
CA SER A 62 17.13 16.49 3.22
C SER A 62 15.60 16.40 3.33
N ASP A 63 14.89 16.13 2.22
CA ASP A 63 13.43 16.10 2.17
C ASP A 63 12.82 14.74 2.51
N LEU A 64 13.64 13.72 2.74
CA LEU A 64 13.15 12.38 3.11
C LEU A 64 12.15 12.40 4.28
N PRO A 65 12.35 13.16 5.38
CA PRO A 65 11.36 13.23 6.46
C PRO A 65 10.00 13.78 6.00
N LYS A 66 9.99 14.76 5.08
CA LYS A 66 8.76 15.35 4.52
C LYS A 66 8.02 14.36 3.63
N ILE A 67 8.77 13.56 2.85
CA ILE A 67 8.20 12.47 2.03
C ILE A 67 7.56 11.43 2.93
N VAL A 68 8.24 11.02 4.00
CA VAL A 68 7.71 10.07 4.99
C VAL A 68 6.41 10.59 5.60
N GLU A 69 6.33 11.88 5.96
CA GLU A 69 5.09 12.47 6.49
C GLU A 69 3.97 12.49 5.43
N THR A 70 4.28 12.79 4.16
CA THR A 70 3.31 12.70 3.06
C THR A 70 2.77 11.27 2.88
N VAL A 71 3.64 10.27 2.98
CA VAL A 71 3.24 8.84 2.91
C VAL A 71 2.35 8.48 4.10
N LYS A 72 2.71 8.91 5.31
CA LYS A 72 1.95 8.70 6.55
C LYS A 72 0.56 9.33 6.46
N GLU A 73 0.46 10.63 6.10
CA GLU A 73 -0.83 11.31 5.91
C GLU A 73 -1.71 10.58 4.88
N SER A 74 -1.11 10.11 3.79
CA SER A 74 -1.81 9.37 2.74
C SER A 74 -2.32 8.01 3.23
N LEU A 75 -1.53 7.33 4.04
CA LEU A 75 -1.91 6.06 4.65
C LEU A 75 -3.06 6.26 5.67
N ASP A 76 -3.00 7.31 6.47
CA ASP A 76 -4.03 7.65 7.46
C ASP A 76 -5.40 7.92 6.80
N LEU A 77 -5.42 8.41 5.55
CA LEU A 77 -6.67 8.59 4.78
C LEU A 77 -7.33 7.26 4.35
N LEU A 78 -6.58 6.16 4.35
CA LEU A 78 -7.04 4.83 3.91
C LEU A 78 -7.27 3.88 5.09
N LEU A 79 -6.59 4.10 6.22
CA LEU A 79 -6.69 3.22 7.38
C LEU A 79 -8.02 3.41 8.12
N PRO A 80 -8.63 2.33 8.60
CA PRO A 80 -9.80 2.45 9.46
C PRO A 80 -9.42 3.07 10.81
N HIS A 81 -10.24 4.02 11.27
CA HIS A 81 -10.09 4.66 12.59
C HIS A 81 -10.42 3.72 13.77
N LYS A 82 -10.56 2.43 13.54
CA LYS A 82 -10.83 1.43 14.56
C LYS A 82 -9.54 0.98 15.24
N ASN A 83 -9.55 0.94 16.56
CA ASN A 83 -8.52 0.24 17.31
C ASN A 83 -8.63 -1.27 17.04
N GLY A 84 -7.49 -1.92 16.85
CA GLY A 84 -7.46 -3.37 16.61
C GLY A 84 -6.17 -3.79 15.91
N LEU A 85 -6.01 -5.11 15.80
CA LEU A 85 -4.85 -5.72 15.17
C LEU A 85 -4.74 -5.33 13.70
N VAL A 86 -3.55 -4.89 13.29
CA VAL A 86 -3.18 -4.70 11.88
C VAL A 86 -2.26 -5.82 11.44
N LEU A 87 -2.55 -6.41 10.30
CA LEU A 87 -1.65 -7.32 9.60
C LEU A 87 -0.94 -6.57 8.46
N VAL A 88 0.38 -6.55 8.47
CA VAL A 88 1.19 -6.07 7.35
C VAL A 88 1.69 -7.28 6.57
N ALA A 89 1.35 -7.38 5.30
CA ALA A 89 1.72 -8.48 4.42
C ALA A 89 2.60 -7.98 3.28
N GLY A 90 3.88 -8.32 3.32
CA GLY A 90 4.82 -8.08 2.21
C GLY A 90 4.73 -9.19 1.17
N VAL A 91 4.33 -8.86 -0.03
CA VAL A 91 4.22 -9.76 -1.17
C VAL A 91 5.45 -9.59 -2.06
N GLY A 92 5.92 -10.68 -2.63
CA GLY A 92 7.04 -10.68 -3.56
C GLY A 92 8.14 -11.67 -3.18
N ASN A 93 9.19 -11.69 -4.00
CA ASN A 93 10.35 -12.56 -3.84
C ASN A 93 11.54 -11.77 -3.27
N SER A 94 11.98 -12.09 -2.07
CA SER A 94 13.14 -11.46 -1.41
C SER A 94 14.45 -11.60 -2.18
N ASP A 95 14.57 -12.63 -3.01
CA ASP A 95 15.80 -12.96 -3.74
C ASP A 95 15.91 -12.23 -5.09
N ILE A 96 14.83 -11.55 -5.49
CA ILE A 96 14.76 -10.77 -6.74
C ILE A 96 14.62 -9.28 -6.39
N THR A 97 15.64 -8.48 -6.62
CA THR A 97 15.67 -7.05 -6.24
C THR A 97 14.44 -6.27 -6.72
N ALA A 98 13.95 -6.52 -7.93
CA ALA A 98 12.79 -5.83 -8.48
C ALA A 98 11.47 -6.23 -7.81
N ASP A 99 11.44 -7.31 -7.04
CA ASP A 99 10.25 -7.89 -6.39
C ASP A 99 10.39 -7.95 -4.85
N ALA A 100 11.52 -7.46 -4.32
CA ALA A 100 11.86 -7.59 -2.89
C ALA A 100 11.22 -6.53 -1.99
N LEU A 101 10.54 -5.50 -2.53
CA LEU A 101 10.03 -4.38 -1.76
C LEU A 101 9.12 -4.82 -0.60
N GLY A 102 8.11 -5.64 -0.90
CA GLY A 102 7.15 -6.11 0.09
C GLY A 102 7.81 -6.89 1.23
N PRO A 103 8.58 -7.95 0.96
CA PRO A 103 9.33 -8.69 1.96
C PRO A 103 10.28 -7.80 2.78
N PHE A 104 11.00 -6.89 2.12
CA PHE A 104 11.92 -5.98 2.79
C PHE A 104 11.19 -5.06 3.77
N VAL A 105 10.09 -4.42 3.36
CA VAL A 105 9.31 -3.54 4.24
C VAL A 105 8.73 -4.34 5.40
N ALA A 106 8.12 -5.51 5.14
CA ALA A 106 7.56 -6.37 6.19
C ALA A 106 8.62 -6.74 7.26
N SER A 107 9.88 -6.98 6.85
CA SER A 107 10.98 -7.28 7.77
C SER A 107 11.39 -6.11 8.67
N LYS A 108 11.01 -4.87 8.34
CA LYS A 108 11.30 -3.66 9.11
C LYS A 108 10.15 -3.22 10.01
N ILE A 109 8.99 -3.85 9.90
CA ILE A 109 7.83 -3.54 10.74
C ILE A 109 8.08 -4.00 12.17
N LEU A 110 7.87 -3.12 13.13
CA LEU A 110 7.86 -3.46 14.54
C LEU A 110 6.58 -4.25 14.86
N SER A 111 6.70 -5.56 15.03
CA SER A 111 5.59 -6.40 15.45
C SER A 111 5.34 -6.21 16.94
N THR A 112 4.12 -5.77 17.29
CA THR A 112 3.73 -5.42 18.67
C THR A 112 2.64 -6.32 19.24
N ARG A 113 2.01 -7.18 18.41
CA ARG A 113 0.90 -8.05 18.85
C ARG A 113 1.23 -8.93 20.05
N HIS A 114 2.48 -9.38 20.16
CA HIS A 114 2.95 -10.26 21.22
C HIS A 114 3.37 -9.51 22.50
N LEU A 115 3.44 -8.17 22.46
CA LEU A 115 3.87 -7.37 23.60
C LEU A 115 2.69 -7.08 24.51
N SER A 116 2.71 -7.57 25.75
CA SER A 116 1.73 -7.16 26.77
C SER A 116 1.93 -5.67 27.11
N GLU A 117 0.87 -5.00 27.59
CA GLU A 117 0.95 -3.59 28.01
C GLU A 117 2.01 -3.37 29.10
N ASP A 118 2.14 -4.33 30.05
CA ASP A 118 3.15 -4.24 31.10
C ASP A 118 4.57 -4.29 30.53
N LEU A 119 4.81 -5.15 29.54
CA LEU A 119 6.10 -5.20 28.87
C LEU A 119 6.36 -3.91 28.09
N GLN A 120 5.35 -3.38 27.38
CA GLN A 120 5.47 -2.11 26.66
C GLN A 120 5.86 -0.96 27.60
N ARG A 121 5.21 -0.86 28.77
CA ARG A 121 5.55 0.14 29.80
C ARG A 121 6.97 -0.08 30.35
N SER A 122 7.39 -1.32 30.58
CA SER A 122 8.71 -1.61 31.12
C SER A 122 9.86 -1.25 30.19
N ILE A 123 9.61 -1.26 28.86
CA ILE A 123 10.58 -0.86 27.83
C ILE A 123 10.45 0.60 27.39
N GLY A 124 9.62 1.40 28.09
CA GLY A 124 9.58 2.86 27.95
C GLY A 124 8.46 3.44 27.10
N PHE A 125 7.47 2.64 26.69
CA PHE A 125 6.28 3.19 26.03
C PHE A 125 5.28 3.73 27.07
N SER A 126 4.95 5.02 26.97
CA SER A 126 3.98 5.69 27.84
C SER A 126 2.52 5.30 27.51
N GLU A 127 2.26 5.05 26.25
CA GLU A 127 0.93 4.69 25.72
C GLU A 127 0.96 3.30 25.09
N PRO A 128 -0.15 2.53 25.18
CA PRO A 128 -0.23 1.23 24.53
C PRO A 128 -0.05 1.33 23.02
N LEU A 129 0.85 0.54 22.48
CA LEU A 129 1.05 0.44 21.04
C LEU A 129 -0.10 -0.32 20.39
N ARG A 130 -0.51 0.11 19.22
CA ARG A 130 -1.43 -0.66 18.39
C ARG A 130 -0.85 -2.05 18.12
N PRO A 131 -1.61 -3.15 18.29
CA PRO A 131 -1.13 -4.47 17.95
C PRO A 131 -0.91 -4.60 16.44
N VAL A 132 0.31 -5.00 16.05
CA VAL A 132 0.73 -5.20 14.66
C VAL A 132 1.37 -6.56 14.52
N SER A 133 1.01 -7.28 13.48
CA SER A 133 1.71 -8.48 12.99
C SER A 133 2.25 -8.21 11.59
N ALA A 134 3.39 -8.79 11.23
CA ALA A 134 3.98 -8.68 9.90
C ALA A 134 4.33 -10.06 9.37
N ILE A 135 4.09 -10.27 8.07
CA ILE A 135 4.44 -11.50 7.36
C ILE A 135 5.05 -11.16 5.99
N SER A 136 5.91 -12.04 5.50
CA SER A 136 6.34 -12.09 4.10
C SER A 136 5.75 -13.35 3.48
N THR A 137 5.01 -13.21 2.37
CA THR A 137 4.30 -14.35 1.78
C THR A 137 5.19 -15.21 0.88
N GLY A 138 6.26 -14.65 0.35
CA GLY A 138 6.96 -15.22 -0.79
C GLY A 138 6.09 -15.18 -2.06
N VAL A 139 6.48 -15.96 -3.06
CA VAL A 139 5.77 -16.12 -4.33
C VAL A 139 5.47 -17.59 -4.59
N LEU A 140 4.50 -17.87 -5.46
CA LEU A 140 4.08 -19.24 -5.78
C LEU A 140 5.24 -20.16 -6.15
N GLY A 141 6.22 -19.65 -6.93
CA GLY A 141 7.39 -20.43 -7.35
C GLY A 141 8.35 -20.84 -6.23
N GLN A 142 8.28 -20.15 -5.07
CA GLN A 142 9.09 -20.49 -3.89
C GLN A 142 8.31 -21.37 -2.90
N THR A 143 7.02 -21.04 -2.69
CA THR A 143 6.23 -21.61 -1.59
C THR A 143 5.24 -22.69 -2.03
N GLY A 144 4.90 -22.74 -3.32
CA GLY A 144 3.80 -23.57 -3.85
C GLY A 144 2.41 -23.04 -3.48
N LEU A 145 2.29 -21.86 -2.85
CA LEU A 145 1.05 -21.24 -2.42
C LEU A 145 0.90 -19.86 -3.09
N GLU A 146 -0.32 -19.52 -3.47
CA GLU A 146 -0.63 -18.15 -3.87
C GLU A 146 -0.57 -17.23 -2.64
N SER A 147 0.02 -16.03 -2.80
CA SER A 147 0.13 -15.06 -1.69
C SER A 147 -1.23 -14.72 -1.08
N SER A 148 -2.29 -14.69 -1.90
CA SER A 148 -3.66 -14.45 -1.46
C SER A 148 -4.22 -15.57 -0.57
N GLU A 149 -3.87 -16.83 -0.83
CA GLU A 149 -4.27 -17.99 -0.01
C GLU A 149 -3.57 -17.92 1.34
N TYR A 150 -2.27 -17.63 1.33
CA TYR A 150 -1.49 -17.50 2.56
C TYR A 150 -2.03 -16.36 3.45
N ILE A 151 -2.27 -15.18 2.88
CA ILE A 151 -2.84 -14.04 3.61
C ILE A 151 -4.23 -14.40 4.17
N LYS A 152 -5.11 -15.05 3.38
CA LYS A 152 -6.44 -15.47 3.84
C LYS A 152 -6.38 -16.44 5.03
N CYS A 153 -5.47 -17.41 5.02
CA CYS A 153 -5.28 -18.32 6.15
C CYS A 153 -4.92 -17.55 7.44
N ILE A 154 -3.97 -16.61 7.35
CA ILE A 154 -3.57 -15.80 8.49
C ILE A 154 -4.70 -14.88 8.96
N VAL A 155 -5.41 -14.23 8.04
CA VAL A 155 -6.56 -13.36 8.36
C VAL A 155 -7.64 -14.13 9.13
N ASN A 156 -7.96 -15.35 8.69
CA ASN A 156 -8.96 -16.19 9.35
C ASN A 156 -8.53 -16.60 10.77
N GLU A 157 -7.23 -16.80 11.00
CA GLU A 157 -6.69 -17.20 12.30
C GLU A 157 -6.62 -16.03 13.29
N ILE A 158 -6.13 -14.85 12.85
CA ILE A 158 -5.85 -13.75 13.77
C ILE A 158 -6.89 -12.62 13.74
N ASN A 159 -7.84 -12.67 12.79
CA ASN A 159 -8.95 -11.73 12.63
C ASN A 159 -8.54 -10.24 12.75
N PRO A 160 -7.65 -9.73 11.91
CA PRO A 160 -7.19 -8.35 11.98
C PRO A 160 -8.31 -7.38 11.57
N CYS A 161 -8.31 -6.17 12.13
CA CYS A 161 -9.24 -5.11 11.71
C CYS A 161 -8.86 -4.49 10.36
N CYS A 162 -7.61 -4.66 9.95
CA CYS A 162 -7.06 -4.15 8.69
C CYS A 162 -5.89 -5.00 8.23
N VAL A 163 -5.78 -5.18 6.92
CA VAL A 163 -4.61 -5.78 6.25
C VAL A 163 -3.97 -4.73 5.35
N ILE A 164 -2.70 -4.46 5.55
CA ILE A 164 -1.89 -3.62 4.65
C ILE A 164 -1.04 -4.56 3.81
N THR A 165 -1.33 -4.62 2.51
CA THR A 165 -0.56 -5.42 1.55
C THR A 165 0.45 -4.53 0.83
N ILE A 166 1.71 -4.94 0.77
CA ILE A 166 2.80 -4.19 0.15
C ILE A 166 3.41 -5.05 -0.95
N ASP A 167 3.48 -4.50 -2.16
CA ASP A 167 4.01 -5.18 -3.35
C ASP A 167 4.84 -4.21 -4.20
N ALA A 168 5.75 -4.74 -4.99
CA ALA A 168 6.51 -3.96 -5.96
C ALA A 168 5.63 -3.66 -7.18
N LEU A 169 5.54 -2.38 -7.56
CA LEU A 169 4.72 -1.94 -8.68
C LEU A 169 5.53 -1.97 -9.98
N ALA A 170 5.11 -2.78 -10.95
CA ALA A 170 5.69 -2.76 -12.29
C ALA A 170 5.36 -1.43 -13.01
N SER A 171 6.38 -0.72 -13.44
CA SER A 171 6.24 0.53 -14.20
C SER A 171 6.46 0.31 -15.69
N ARG A 172 5.56 0.87 -16.53
CA ARG A 172 5.74 0.93 -17.99
C ARG A 172 6.61 2.11 -18.43
N SER A 173 6.82 3.07 -17.56
CA SER A 173 7.62 4.27 -17.82
C SER A 173 8.86 4.28 -16.94
N VAL A 174 10.03 4.41 -17.53
CA VAL A 174 11.31 4.53 -16.81
C VAL A 174 11.29 5.72 -15.84
N LYS A 175 10.60 6.82 -16.21
CA LYS A 175 10.47 8.01 -15.34
C LYS A 175 9.73 7.75 -14.03
N ARG A 176 8.91 6.69 -13.95
CA ARG A 176 8.16 6.31 -12.74
C ARG A 176 8.83 5.19 -11.95
N LEU A 177 9.92 4.64 -12.46
CA LEU A 177 10.63 3.57 -11.79
C LEU A 177 11.30 4.11 -10.52
N GLY A 178 10.92 3.55 -9.37
CA GLY A 178 11.46 3.96 -8.07
C GLY A 178 10.98 5.34 -7.56
N THR A 179 10.10 6.04 -8.29
CA THR A 179 9.65 7.40 -7.96
C THR A 179 8.16 7.51 -7.69
N THR A 180 7.43 6.41 -7.68
CA THR A 180 5.97 6.43 -7.54
C THR A 180 5.50 5.45 -6.48
N ILE A 181 4.71 5.95 -5.52
CA ILE A 181 4.00 5.13 -4.54
C ILE A 181 2.51 5.19 -4.85
N GLN A 182 1.86 4.03 -4.94
CA GLN A 182 0.40 3.93 -5.13
C GLN A 182 -0.22 3.23 -3.94
N MET A 183 -1.32 3.77 -3.44
CA MET A 183 -2.08 3.24 -2.32
C MET A 183 -3.56 3.19 -2.68
N SER A 184 -4.31 2.21 -2.16
CA SER A 184 -5.77 2.17 -2.29
C SER A 184 -6.40 1.38 -1.14
N ASP A 185 -7.66 1.66 -0.86
CA ASP A 185 -8.49 0.89 0.08
C ASP A 185 -9.21 -0.29 -0.58
N THR A 186 -9.01 -0.47 -1.89
CA THR A 186 -9.64 -1.55 -2.68
C THR A 186 -8.79 -2.82 -2.77
N GLY A 187 -7.62 -2.82 -2.13
CA GLY A 187 -6.64 -3.90 -2.22
C GLY A 187 -5.81 -3.88 -3.51
N ILE A 188 -4.96 -4.87 -3.63
CA ILE A 188 -4.08 -5.08 -4.79
C ILE A 188 -4.32 -6.47 -5.38
N ALA A 189 -4.00 -6.63 -6.67
CA ALA A 189 -3.97 -7.93 -7.34
C ALA A 189 -2.50 -8.27 -7.65
N PRO A 190 -1.82 -9.06 -6.79
CA PRO A 190 -0.43 -9.42 -6.98
C PRO A 190 -0.20 -10.09 -8.33
N GLY A 191 0.91 -9.78 -9.00
CA GLY A 191 1.27 -10.38 -10.29
C GLY A 191 0.48 -9.88 -11.50
N SER A 192 -0.50 -8.99 -11.34
CA SER A 192 -1.29 -8.48 -12.48
C SER A 192 -0.47 -7.65 -13.49
N GLY A 193 0.69 -7.14 -13.07
CA GLY A 193 1.63 -6.39 -13.91
C GLY A 193 2.42 -7.23 -14.91
N ILE A 194 2.53 -8.54 -14.69
CA ILE A 194 3.36 -9.49 -15.48
C ILE A 194 2.51 -10.42 -16.36
N ASN A 195 1.27 -10.04 -16.68
CA ASN A 195 0.39 -10.80 -17.58
C ASN A 195 0.21 -12.28 -17.20
N ASN A 196 0.22 -12.59 -15.92
CA ASN A 196 -0.06 -13.93 -15.43
C ASN A 196 -1.56 -14.21 -15.64
N LYS A 197 -1.96 -14.47 -16.90
CA LYS A 197 -3.29 -15.00 -17.22
C LYS A 197 -3.31 -16.44 -16.75
N ARG A 198 -3.95 -16.71 -15.67
CA ARG A 198 -4.50 -18.02 -15.31
C ARG A 198 -6.00 -18.01 -15.44
#